data_d41af89425a014f9a0a080e0f6bbbb86
#
_entry.id   d41af89425a014f9a0a080e0f6bbbb86
#
_cell.length_a   1.000
_cell.length_b   1.000
_cell.length_c   1.000
_cell.angle_alpha   90.00
_cell.angle_beta   90.00
_cell.angle_gamma   90.00
#
_symmetry.space_group_name_H-M   'P 1'
#
loop_
_entity.id
_entity.type
_entity.pdbx_description
1 polymer ?
#
loop_
_entity_poly.entity_id
_entity_poly.type
_entity_poly.pdbx_seq_one_letter_code
_entity_poly.pdbx_strand_id
1 'polypeptide(L)'
;MNKKNVLTVKNLNKVYTKNGSKQTHALNNLNLEVKEGEIFGLLGPNGAGKSTFINILGGSVVKTSGEVNVWGFNLDKNPRQVRASIGIVPQEVNFDPFFSPRKLLELQAGLYGVREKDRITDTILKLVSLEKQADSYARSLSGGMKRRLLVAKAMVHQPPIIILDEPTAGVDVELRTTLWENVRSLNKQGVTTILTTHYLEEAEKMCDR
;
A
#
# COMPACT_ATOMS: atom_id res chain seq x y z
N MET A 1 -25.33 1.67 9.69
CA MET A 1 -24.98 0.38 9.02
C MET A 1 -23.65 -0.10 9.56
N ASN A 2 -23.55 -1.34 10.05
CA ASN A 2 -22.27 -1.90 10.45
C ASN A 2 -21.39 -2.09 9.20
N LYS A 3 -20.28 -1.34 9.12
CA LYS A 3 -19.28 -1.50 8.05
C LYS A 3 -18.68 -2.92 8.12
N LYS A 4 -18.51 -3.56 6.96
CA LYS A 4 -17.92 -4.90 6.84
C LYS A 4 -16.42 -4.86 7.15
N ASN A 5 -15.89 -5.88 7.83
CA ASN A 5 -14.46 -6.07 7.96
C ASN A 5 -13.88 -6.51 6.61
N VAL A 6 -12.96 -5.73 6.07
CA VAL A 6 -12.29 -6.00 4.79
C VAL A 6 -10.90 -6.58 4.96
N LEU A 7 -10.30 -6.42 6.14
CA LEU A 7 -9.10 -7.12 6.56
C LEU A 7 -9.34 -7.67 7.97
N THR A 8 -9.08 -8.95 8.15
CA THR A 8 -9.11 -9.61 9.45
C THR A 8 -7.84 -10.42 9.64
N VAL A 9 -7.16 -10.18 10.74
CA VAL A 9 -5.92 -10.86 11.12
C VAL A 9 -6.13 -11.49 12.50
N LYS A 10 -5.84 -12.79 12.61
CA LYS A 10 -5.99 -13.54 13.85
C LYS A 10 -4.73 -14.30 14.19
N ASN A 11 -4.18 -14.03 15.38
CA ASN A 11 -3.02 -14.71 15.96
C ASN A 11 -1.84 -14.79 14.98
N LEU A 12 -1.59 -13.71 14.20
CA LEU A 12 -0.55 -13.68 13.19
C LEU A 12 0.82 -13.61 13.85
N ASN A 13 1.68 -14.56 13.47
CA ASN A 13 3.05 -14.65 13.94
C ASN A 13 4.04 -14.67 12.78
N LYS A 14 5.17 -14.01 12.98
CA LYS A 14 6.34 -14.13 12.11
C LYS A 14 7.61 -14.20 12.91
N VAL A 15 8.30 -15.31 12.78
CA VAL A 15 9.62 -15.56 13.38
C VAL A 15 10.63 -15.66 12.25
N TYR A 16 11.70 -14.88 12.34
CA TYR A 16 12.88 -15.02 11.49
C TYR A 16 13.96 -15.79 12.27
N THR A 17 14.55 -16.79 11.63
CA THR A 17 15.67 -17.55 12.18
C THR A 17 16.95 -17.17 11.44
N LYS A 18 17.93 -16.64 12.14
CA LYS A 18 19.25 -16.29 11.59
C LYS A 18 20.28 -17.31 12.07
N ASN A 19 21.05 -17.90 11.15
CA ASN A 19 22.14 -18.85 11.43
C ASN A 19 21.75 -20.03 12.36
N GLY A 20 20.53 -20.56 12.21
CA GLY A 20 20.07 -21.77 12.87
C GLY A 20 19.77 -21.68 14.37
N SER A 21 20.11 -20.56 15.06
CA SER A 21 19.95 -20.48 16.52
C SER A 21 19.29 -19.20 17.02
N LYS A 22 19.51 -18.04 16.42
CA LYS A 22 18.90 -16.78 16.89
C LYS A 22 17.55 -16.54 16.24
N GLN A 23 16.49 -16.62 17.02
CA GLN A 23 15.13 -16.30 16.59
C GLN A 23 14.79 -14.84 16.91
N THR A 24 14.13 -14.18 15.95
CA THR A 24 13.58 -12.83 16.11
C THR A 24 12.09 -12.88 15.81
N HIS A 25 11.28 -12.59 16.81
CA HIS A 25 9.83 -12.46 16.67
C HIS A 25 9.50 -11.08 16.08
N ALA A 26 9.25 -11.04 14.79
CA ALA A 26 8.88 -9.79 14.10
C ALA A 26 7.39 -9.46 14.27
N LEU A 27 6.55 -10.49 14.36
CA LEU A 27 5.14 -10.39 14.73
C LEU A 27 4.84 -11.45 15.79
N ASN A 28 4.15 -11.05 16.85
CA ASN A 28 3.79 -11.91 17.95
C ASN A 28 2.30 -11.75 18.26
N ASN A 29 1.52 -12.77 17.88
CA ASN A 29 0.08 -12.86 18.14
C ASN A 29 -0.70 -11.60 17.71
N LEU A 30 -0.37 -11.05 16.53
CA LEU A 30 -1.04 -9.86 16.00
C LEU A 30 -2.50 -10.18 15.68
N ASN A 31 -3.40 -9.38 16.24
CA ASN A 31 -4.84 -9.42 15.96
C ASN A 31 -5.28 -8.01 15.58
N LEU A 32 -5.93 -7.88 14.41
CA LEU A 32 -6.49 -6.61 13.97
C LEU A 32 -7.62 -6.80 12.96
N GLU A 33 -8.48 -5.82 12.89
CA GLU A 33 -9.57 -5.75 11.92
C GLU A 33 -9.61 -4.36 11.30
N VAL A 34 -9.82 -4.29 9.99
CA VAL A 34 -10.00 -3.03 9.25
C VAL A 34 -11.37 -3.06 8.59
N LYS A 35 -12.12 -1.97 8.74
CA LYS A 35 -13.47 -1.82 8.19
C LYS A 35 -13.43 -1.19 6.80
N GLU A 36 -14.42 -1.51 5.99
CA GLU A 36 -14.58 -0.93 4.66
C GLU A 36 -14.68 0.59 4.71
N GLY A 37 -13.89 1.27 3.85
CA GLY A 37 -13.90 2.71 3.71
C GLY A 37 -13.39 3.48 4.95
N GLU A 38 -12.57 2.86 5.81
CA GLU A 38 -11.86 3.59 6.86
C GLU A 38 -10.42 3.87 6.45
N ILE A 39 -9.84 4.92 7.04
CA ILE A 39 -8.39 5.15 7.05
C ILE A 39 -7.87 4.61 8.38
N PHE A 40 -7.22 3.45 8.33
CA PHE A 40 -6.68 2.75 9.49
C PHE A 40 -5.20 3.03 9.68
N GLY A 41 -4.82 3.54 10.85
CA GLY A 41 -3.44 3.84 11.22
C GLY A 41 -2.74 2.67 11.93
N LEU A 42 -1.62 2.22 11.40
CA LEU A 42 -0.72 1.28 12.06
C LEU A 42 0.50 2.04 12.58
N LEU A 43 0.40 2.52 13.82
CA LEU A 43 1.43 3.32 14.48
C LEU A 43 2.43 2.43 15.23
N GLY A 44 3.70 2.78 15.18
CA GLY A 44 4.75 2.12 15.96
C GLY A 44 6.16 2.53 15.55
N PRO A 45 7.16 2.31 16.42
CA PRO A 45 8.55 2.63 16.12
C PRO A 45 9.12 1.77 14.98
N ASN A 46 10.31 2.14 14.51
CA ASN A 46 11.06 1.32 13.56
C ASN A 46 11.37 -0.03 14.22
N GLY A 47 11.22 -1.13 13.45
CA GLY A 47 11.39 -2.48 13.96
C GLY A 47 10.17 -3.08 14.66
N ALA A 48 9.05 -2.37 14.81
CA ALA A 48 7.81 -2.88 15.41
C ALA A 48 7.08 -3.93 14.56
N GLY A 49 7.59 -4.29 13.39
CA GLY A 49 6.99 -5.30 12.52
C GLY A 49 6.04 -4.79 11.45
N LYS A 50 5.83 -3.45 11.33
CA LYS A 50 4.91 -2.85 10.35
C LYS A 50 5.19 -3.32 8.92
N SER A 51 6.43 -3.15 8.43
CA SER A 51 6.82 -3.59 7.09
C SER A 51 6.80 -5.12 6.93
N THR A 52 7.07 -5.89 7.99
CA THR A 52 6.90 -7.35 7.97
C THR A 52 5.44 -7.73 7.73
N PHE A 53 4.51 -7.05 8.40
CA PHE A 53 3.07 -7.25 8.19
C PHE A 53 2.66 -6.93 6.75
N ILE A 54 3.06 -5.77 6.23
CA ILE A 54 2.78 -5.37 4.84
C ILE A 54 3.36 -6.39 3.85
N ASN A 55 4.59 -6.85 4.06
CA ASN A 55 5.26 -7.83 3.22
C ASN A 55 4.56 -9.20 3.24
N ILE A 56 3.92 -9.57 4.35
CA ILE A 56 3.08 -10.77 4.41
C ILE A 56 1.83 -10.58 3.54
N LEU A 57 1.15 -9.45 3.62
CA LEU A 57 -0.02 -9.13 2.79
C LEU A 57 0.34 -9.09 1.29
N GLY A 58 1.49 -8.51 0.96
CA GLY A 58 2.03 -8.45 -0.41
C GLY A 58 2.56 -9.79 -0.95
N GLY A 59 2.75 -10.78 -0.07
CA GLY A 59 3.22 -12.11 -0.43
C GLY A 59 4.73 -12.23 -0.64
N SER A 60 5.52 -11.22 -0.27
CA SER A 60 6.99 -11.26 -0.29
C SER A 60 7.58 -11.93 0.96
N VAL A 61 6.80 -12.04 2.03
CA VAL A 61 7.16 -12.74 3.26
C VAL A 61 6.08 -13.78 3.60
N VAL A 62 6.50 -15.01 3.88
CA VAL A 62 5.60 -16.07 4.37
C VAL A 62 5.45 -15.94 5.88
N LYS A 63 4.24 -15.90 6.39
CA LYS A 63 3.95 -15.91 7.83
C LYS A 63 4.39 -17.24 8.49
N THR A 64 4.65 -17.23 9.79
CA THR A 64 4.95 -18.45 10.54
C THR A 64 3.66 -19.18 10.95
N SER A 65 2.65 -18.45 11.43
CA SER A 65 1.35 -18.99 11.80
C SER A 65 0.29 -17.88 11.84
N GLY A 66 -0.95 -18.23 12.13
CA GLY A 66 -2.08 -17.31 12.20
C GLY A 66 -2.89 -17.27 10.91
N GLU A 67 -3.99 -16.54 10.93
CA GLU A 67 -4.92 -16.43 9.82
C GLU A 67 -5.03 -14.98 9.35
N VAL A 68 -5.06 -14.79 8.03
CA VAL A 68 -5.25 -13.48 7.38
C VAL A 68 -6.31 -13.62 6.29
N ASN A 69 -7.34 -12.79 6.37
CA ASN A 69 -8.39 -12.69 5.37
C ASN A 69 -8.46 -11.25 4.85
N VAL A 70 -8.43 -11.07 3.54
CA VAL A 70 -8.49 -9.78 2.86
C VAL A 70 -9.60 -9.81 1.84
N TRP A 71 -10.55 -8.88 1.95
CA TRP A 71 -11.69 -8.75 1.05
C TRP A 71 -12.48 -10.06 0.88
N GLY A 72 -12.54 -10.88 1.96
CA GLY A 72 -13.19 -12.20 1.95
C GLY A 72 -12.32 -13.35 1.45
N PHE A 73 -11.10 -13.10 1.02
CA PHE A 73 -10.16 -14.12 0.56
C PHE A 73 -9.15 -14.47 1.64
N ASN A 74 -8.97 -15.76 1.89
CA ASN A 74 -7.94 -16.24 2.82
C ASN A 74 -6.55 -16.22 2.14
N LEU A 75 -5.54 -15.68 2.82
CA LEU A 75 -4.19 -15.48 2.28
C LEU A 75 -3.52 -16.79 1.84
N ASP A 76 -3.71 -17.87 2.58
CA ASP A 76 -3.08 -19.16 2.28
C ASP A 76 -3.76 -19.89 1.11
N LYS A 77 -5.11 -19.77 1.03
CA LYS A 77 -5.91 -20.47 0.02
C LYS A 77 -6.02 -19.66 -1.29
N ASN A 78 -6.06 -18.34 -1.19
CA ASN A 78 -6.35 -17.43 -2.30
C ASN A 78 -5.30 -16.30 -2.44
N PRO A 79 -3.98 -16.60 -2.48
CA PRO A 79 -2.94 -15.56 -2.43
C PRO A 79 -2.98 -14.59 -3.61
N ARG A 80 -3.46 -15.03 -4.79
CA ARG A 80 -3.59 -14.15 -5.97
C ARG A 80 -4.72 -13.13 -5.78
N GLN A 81 -5.88 -13.58 -5.28
CA GLN A 81 -7.04 -12.72 -5.03
C GLN A 81 -6.73 -11.71 -3.91
N VAL A 82 -6.02 -12.13 -2.87
CA VAL A 82 -5.54 -11.22 -1.81
C VAL A 82 -4.67 -10.12 -2.41
N ARG A 83 -3.66 -10.46 -3.20
CA ARG A 83 -2.81 -9.45 -3.85
C ARG A 83 -3.57 -8.56 -4.84
N ALA A 84 -4.54 -9.11 -5.57
CA ALA A 84 -5.40 -8.33 -6.44
C ALA A 84 -6.33 -7.36 -5.68
N SER A 85 -6.60 -7.62 -4.40
CA SER A 85 -7.42 -6.74 -3.54
C SER A 85 -6.62 -5.65 -2.85
N ILE A 86 -5.28 -5.62 -3.01
CA ILE A 86 -4.40 -4.69 -2.30
C ILE A 86 -3.50 -3.94 -3.29
N GLY A 87 -3.43 -2.62 -3.15
CA GLY A 87 -2.38 -1.80 -3.74
C GLY A 87 -1.37 -1.39 -2.66
N ILE A 88 -0.09 -1.66 -2.85
CA ILE A 88 0.95 -1.30 -1.88
C ILE A 88 1.82 -0.19 -2.44
N VAL A 89 1.93 0.89 -1.67
CA VAL A 89 2.85 2.01 -1.90
C VAL A 89 4.02 1.86 -0.92
N PRO A 90 5.20 1.44 -1.40
CA PRO A 90 6.35 1.23 -0.53
C PRO A 90 6.95 2.54 -0.03
N GLN A 91 7.71 2.46 1.06
CA GLN A 91 8.45 3.58 1.62
C GLN A 91 9.50 4.14 0.64
N GLU A 92 10.22 3.26 -0.05
CA GLU A 92 11.25 3.66 -1.00
C GLU A 92 10.72 3.77 -2.43
N VAL A 93 11.25 4.75 -3.16
CA VAL A 93 10.97 4.89 -4.59
C VAL A 93 11.75 3.84 -5.37
N ASN A 94 11.03 2.81 -5.84
CA ASN A 94 11.62 1.71 -6.59
C ASN A 94 10.85 1.48 -7.90
N PHE A 95 11.33 2.08 -8.97
CA PHE A 95 10.89 1.82 -10.34
C PHE A 95 12.03 2.17 -11.33
N ASP A 96 11.95 1.61 -12.54
CA ASP A 96 12.94 1.86 -13.57
C ASP A 96 12.92 3.34 -14.00
N PRO A 97 14.03 4.07 -13.84
CA PRO A 97 14.10 5.50 -14.12
C PRO A 97 14.03 5.85 -15.61
N PHE A 98 14.23 4.88 -16.50
CA PHE A 98 14.25 5.06 -17.96
C PHE A 98 12.89 4.83 -18.63
N PHE A 99 11.89 4.32 -17.91
CA PHE A 99 10.52 4.30 -18.41
C PHE A 99 9.78 5.60 -18.08
N SER A 100 8.78 5.90 -18.90
CA SER A 100 7.84 6.99 -18.60
C SER A 100 6.79 6.55 -17.58
N PRO A 101 6.15 7.50 -16.85
CA PRO A 101 5.02 7.20 -15.98
C PRO A 101 3.96 6.33 -16.66
N ARG A 102 3.53 6.72 -17.86
CA ARG A 102 2.58 5.93 -18.66
C ARG A 102 3.03 4.50 -18.83
N LYS A 103 4.27 4.29 -19.29
CA LYS A 103 4.80 2.95 -19.54
C LYS A 103 4.88 2.12 -18.28
N LEU A 104 5.27 2.73 -17.16
CA LEU A 104 5.32 2.05 -15.85
C LEU A 104 3.93 1.59 -15.39
N LEU A 105 2.89 2.44 -15.57
CA LEU A 105 1.52 2.08 -15.22
C LEU A 105 0.98 0.97 -16.14
N GLU A 106 1.23 1.06 -17.44
CA GLU A 106 0.82 0.04 -18.43
C GLU A 106 1.46 -1.33 -18.13
N LEU A 107 2.76 -1.36 -17.82
CA LEU A 107 3.46 -2.58 -17.43
C LEU A 107 2.88 -3.16 -16.14
N GLN A 108 2.64 -2.31 -15.15
CA GLN A 108 2.07 -2.72 -13.87
C GLN A 108 0.65 -3.30 -14.05
N ALA A 109 -0.20 -2.64 -14.84
CA ALA A 109 -1.54 -3.11 -15.16
C ALA A 109 -1.48 -4.49 -15.83
N GLY A 110 -0.55 -4.68 -16.77
CA GLY A 110 -0.32 -5.97 -17.41
C GLY A 110 0.08 -7.09 -16.44
N LEU A 111 0.93 -6.78 -15.46
CA LEU A 111 1.32 -7.75 -14.40
C LEU A 111 0.13 -8.20 -13.54
N TYR A 112 -0.86 -7.32 -13.34
CA TYR A 112 -2.12 -7.67 -12.68
C TYR A 112 -3.17 -8.28 -13.61
N GLY A 113 -2.85 -8.47 -14.90
CA GLY A 113 -3.75 -9.06 -15.88
C GLY A 113 -4.88 -8.13 -16.34
N VAL A 114 -4.75 -6.80 -16.15
CA VAL A 114 -5.72 -5.82 -16.64
C VAL A 114 -5.59 -5.72 -18.15
N ARG A 115 -6.66 -6.09 -18.88
CA ARG A 115 -6.68 -6.03 -20.35
C ARG A 115 -6.52 -4.58 -20.83
N GLU A 116 -5.87 -4.38 -21.96
CA GLU A 116 -5.58 -3.02 -22.48
C GLU A 116 -6.81 -2.13 -22.54
N LYS A 117 -7.94 -2.66 -23.01
CA LYS A 117 -9.21 -1.91 -23.11
C LYS A 117 -9.83 -1.53 -21.76
N ASP A 118 -9.41 -2.17 -20.67
CA ASP A 118 -9.94 -1.94 -19.31
C ASP A 118 -8.97 -1.09 -18.47
N ARG A 119 -7.82 -0.68 -19.05
CA ARG A 119 -6.83 0.15 -18.35
C ARG A 119 -7.31 1.59 -18.25
N ILE A 120 -7.11 2.16 -17.08
CA ILE A 120 -7.49 3.53 -16.75
C ILE A 120 -6.27 4.44 -16.54
N THR A 121 -5.19 4.18 -17.28
CA THR A 121 -3.89 4.85 -17.14
C THR A 121 -4.00 6.37 -17.18
N ASP A 122 -4.72 6.94 -18.15
CA ASP A 122 -4.89 8.38 -18.25
C ASP A 122 -5.69 8.97 -17.09
N THR A 123 -6.73 8.26 -16.64
CA THR A 123 -7.51 8.66 -15.46
C THR A 123 -6.65 8.69 -14.21
N ILE A 124 -5.78 7.68 -14.02
CA ILE A 124 -4.87 7.63 -12.87
C ILE A 124 -3.81 8.72 -12.96
N LEU A 125 -3.21 8.95 -14.13
CA LEU A 125 -2.25 10.04 -14.34
C LEU A 125 -2.85 11.39 -13.99
N LYS A 126 -4.11 11.62 -14.38
CA LYS A 126 -4.86 12.83 -14.03
C LYS A 126 -5.11 12.92 -12.53
N LEU A 127 -5.53 11.82 -11.89
CA LEU A 127 -5.79 11.78 -10.44
C LEU A 127 -4.57 12.16 -9.61
N VAL A 128 -3.35 11.74 -10.06
CA VAL A 128 -2.10 12.07 -9.38
C VAL A 128 -1.38 13.30 -9.95
N SER A 129 -2.03 14.06 -10.87
CA SER A 129 -1.50 15.27 -11.51
C SER A 129 -0.13 15.06 -12.17
N LEU A 130 -0.03 14.02 -13.00
CA LEU A 130 1.16 13.65 -13.77
C LEU A 130 0.91 13.60 -15.28
N GLU A 131 -0.20 14.17 -15.79
CA GLU A 131 -0.54 14.13 -17.23
C GLU A 131 0.55 14.78 -18.09
N LYS A 132 1.08 15.92 -17.62
CA LYS A 132 2.13 16.67 -18.35
C LYS A 132 3.44 15.91 -18.43
N GLN A 133 3.70 15.01 -17.50
CA GLN A 133 4.91 14.19 -17.39
C GLN A 133 4.69 12.75 -17.86
N ALA A 134 3.49 12.42 -18.36
CA ALA A 134 3.08 11.05 -18.68
C ALA A 134 4.10 10.30 -19.55
N ASP A 135 4.71 11.00 -20.50
CA ASP A 135 5.61 10.42 -21.49
C ASP A 135 7.08 10.86 -21.32
N SER A 136 7.39 11.63 -20.26
CA SER A 136 8.77 11.98 -19.87
C SER A 136 9.44 10.81 -19.13
N TYR A 137 10.76 10.75 -19.14
CA TYR A 137 11.47 9.74 -18.33
C TYR A 137 11.24 9.94 -16.82
N ALA A 138 10.95 8.85 -16.09
CA ALA A 138 10.70 8.91 -14.65
C ALA A 138 11.89 9.45 -13.85
N ARG A 139 13.12 9.36 -14.38
CA ARG A 139 14.31 9.99 -13.77
C ARG A 139 14.21 11.51 -13.66
N SER A 140 13.51 12.18 -14.58
CA SER A 140 13.36 13.64 -14.59
C SER A 140 12.29 14.16 -13.61
N LEU A 141 11.53 13.28 -12.99
CA LEU A 141 10.50 13.64 -12.03
C LEU A 141 11.14 14.13 -10.72
N SER A 142 10.53 15.15 -10.10
CA SER A 142 10.85 15.55 -8.73
C SER A 142 10.54 14.43 -7.73
N GLY A 143 11.07 14.52 -6.51
CA GLY A 143 10.79 13.55 -5.45
C GLY A 143 9.30 13.35 -5.20
N GLY A 144 8.54 14.44 -5.17
CA GLY A 144 7.10 14.41 -5.03
C GLY A 144 6.35 13.79 -6.19
N MET A 145 6.77 14.07 -7.42
CA MET A 145 6.21 13.42 -8.60
C MET A 145 6.47 11.92 -8.59
N LYS A 146 7.66 11.50 -8.18
CA LYS A 146 8.01 10.09 -7.99
C LYS A 146 7.11 9.40 -6.97
N ARG A 147 6.83 10.07 -5.84
CA ARG A 147 5.93 9.56 -4.81
C ARG A 147 4.51 9.40 -5.32
N ARG A 148 3.99 10.39 -6.04
CA ARG A 148 2.67 10.32 -6.69
C ARG A 148 2.60 9.20 -7.72
N LEU A 149 3.67 8.94 -8.46
CA LEU A 149 3.75 7.82 -9.40
C LEU A 149 3.70 6.46 -8.69
N LEU A 150 4.28 6.31 -7.49
CA LEU A 150 4.13 5.09 -6.69
C LEU A 150 2.68 4.84 -6.28
N VAL A 151 1.97 5.90 -5.87
CA VAL A 151 0.53 5.80 -5.58
C VAL A 151 -0.24 5.39 -6.83
N ALA A 152 0.04 6.02 -7.97
CA ALA A 152 -0.55 5.67 -9.26
C ALA A 152 -0.34 4.19 -9.61
N LYS A 153 0.88 3.67 -9.44
CA LYS A 153 1.20 2.24 -9.67
C LYS A 153 0.38 1.30 -8.79
N ALA A 154 0.14 1.66 -7.53
CA ALA A 154 -0.65 0.86 -6.62
C ALA A 154 -2.14 0.80 -7.00
N MET A 155 -2.60 1.73 -7.85
CA MET A 155 -4.02 1.88 -8.23
C MET A 155 -4.39 1.27 -9.58
N VAL A 156 -3.42 0.84 -10.40
CA VAL A 156 -3.69 0.44 -11.80
C VAL A 156 -4.67 -0.72 -11.95
N HIS A 157 -4.79 -1.58 -10.94
CA HIS A 157 -5.73 -2.70 -10.90
C HIS A 157 -6.98 -2.42 -10.06
N GLN A 158 -7.19 -1.15 -9.68
CA GLN A 158 -8.34 -0.66 -8.91
C GLN A 158 -8.61 -1.45 -7.63
N PRO A 159 -7.61 -1.60 -6.75
CA PRO A 159 -7.78 -2.40 -5.54
C PRO A 159 -8.73 -1.70 -4.56
N PRO A 160 -9.59 -2.44 -3.83
CA PRO A 160 -10.44 -1.87 -2.79
C PRO A 160 -9.67 -1.45 -1.53
N ILE A 161 -8.42 -1.89 -1.37
CA ILE A 161 -7.56 -1.53 -0.23
C ILE A 161 -6.23 -0.98 -0.74
N ILE A 162 -5.81 0.17 -0.21
CA ILE A 162 -4.47 0.73 -0.44
C ILE A 162 -3.70 0.74 0.87
N ILE A 163 -2.46 0.26 0.81
CA ILE A 163 -1.51 0.27 1.94
C ILE A 163 -0.40 1.26 1.62
N LEU A 164 -0.19 2.22 2.51
CA LEU A 164 0.84 3.24 2.41
C LEU A 164 1.90 2.97 3.49
N ASP A 165 3.10 2.55 3.09
CA ASP A 165 4.20 2.28 4.04
C ASP A 165 5.03 3.55 4.23
N GLU A 166 4.86 4.19 5.39
CA GLU A 166 5.54 5.43 5.79
C GLU A 166 5.57 6.50 4.67
N PRO A 167 4.40 6.89 4.13
CA PRO A 167 4.31 7.63 2.88
C PRO A 167 4.91 9.04 2.96
N THR A 168 5.11 9.59 4.15
CA THR A 168 5.61 10.94 4.42
C THR A 168 7.04 10.96 4.96
N ALA A 169 7.69 9.80 5.09
CA ALA A 169 9.07 9.74 5.54
C ALA A 169 10.00 10.50 4.58
N GLY A 170 10.73 11.49 5.11
CA GLY A 170 11.65 12.33 4.33
C GLY A 170 10.98 13.27 3.33
N VAL A 171 9.70 13.57 3.50
CA VAL A 171 8.90 14.44 2.63
C VAL A 171 8.70 15.79 3.30
N ASP A 172 8.81 16.89 2.54
CA ASP A 172 8.53 18.24 3.01
C ASP A 172 7.05 18.45 3.33
N VAL A 173 6.73 19.55 4.05
CA VAL A 173 5.39 19.83 4.58
C VAL A 173 4.35 20.00 3.46
N GLU A 174 4.70 20.69 2.38
CA GLU A 174 3.78 20.97 1.26
C GLU A 174 3.41 19.69 0.53
N LEU A 175 4.40 18.85 0.23
CA LEU A 175 4.20 17.58 -0.43
C LEU A 175 3.42 16.59 0.44
N ARG A 176 3.63 16.64 1.78
CA ARG A 176 2.86 15.86 2.75
C ARG A 176 1.38 16.22 2.68
N THR A 177 1.06 17.51 2.65
CA THR A 177 -0.33 17.99 2.55
C THR A 177 -1.01 17.48 1.28
N THR A 178 -0.35 17.62 0.14
CA THR A 178 -0.85 17.11 -1.15
C THR A 178 -1.11 15.60 -1.12
N LEU A 179 -0.20 14.84 -0.51
CA LEU A 179 -0.37 13.37 -0.37
C LEU A 179 -1.62 13.05 0.45
N TRP A 180 -1.86 13.79 1.55
CA TRP A 180 -3.02 13.59 2.42
C TRP A 180 -4.34 13.93 1.74
N GLU A 181 -4.38 14.97 0.93
CA GLU A 181 -5.56 15.33 0.13
C GLU A 181 -5.89 14.20 -0.85
N ASN A 182 -4.89 13.64 -1.52
CA ASN A 182 -5.06 12.50 -2.42
C ASN A 182 -5.61 11.27 -1.69
N VAL A 183 -5.05 10.91 -0.53
CA VAL A 183 -5.52 9.78 0.29
C VAL A 183 -6.98 9.98 0.71
N ARG A 184 -7.33 11.18 1.18
CA ARG A 184 -8.72 11.50 1.54
C ARG A 184 -9.67 11.46 0.35
N SER A 185 -9.21 11.91 -0.81
CA SER A 185 -10.02 11.83 -2.05
C SER A 185 -10.31 10.40 -2.44
N LEU A 186 -9.33 9.50 -2.36
CA LEU A 186 -9.50 8.07 -2.61
C LEU A 186 -10.46 7.43 -1.60
N ASN A 187 -10.30 7.77 -0.32
CA ASN A 187 -11.17 7.25 0.74
C ASN A 187 -12.62 7.69 0.55
N LYS A 188 -12.88 8.95 0.15
CA LYS A 188 -14.22 9.43 -0.21
C LYS A 188 -14.85 8.67 -1.38
N GLN A 189 -14.03 8.08 -2.25
CA GLN A 189 -14.47 7.20 -3.34
C GLN A 189 -14.71 5.74 -2.89
N GLY A 190 -14.59 5.47 -1.59
CA GLY A 190 -14.83 4.15 -1.00
C GLY A 190 -13.59 3.26 -0.84
N VAL A 191 -12.41 3.74 -1.22
CA VAL A 191 -11.16 2.99 -1.05
C VAL A 191 -10.77 2.95 0.43
N THR A 192 -10.56 1.75 0.96
CA THR A 192 -10.04 1.56 2.32
C THR A 192 -8.54 1.83 2.32
N THR A 193 -8.04 2.57 3.30
CA THR A 193 -6.62 2.90 3.38
C THR A 193 -6.02 2.37 4.68
N ILE A 194 -4.86 1.72 4.58
CA ILE A 194 -4.02 1.35 5.72
C ILE A 194 -2.76 2.19 5.64
N LEU A 195 -2.51 2.98 6.67
CA LEU A 195 -1.37 3.86 6.77
C LEU A 195 -0.42 3.37 7.85
N THR A 196 0.86 3.12 7.51
CA THR A 196 1.88 2.96 8.54
C THR A 196 2.62 4.26 8.75
N THR A 197 2.87 4.60 10.00
CA THR A 197 3.66 5.76 10.38
C THR A 197 4.32 5.55 11.75
N HIS A 198 5.36 6.28 12.03
CA HIS A 198 5.94 6.43 13.35
C HIS A 198 5.68 7.82 13.94
N TYR A 199 4.94 8.69 13.23
CA TYR A 199 4.55 10.02 13.67
C TYR A 199 3.11 10.02 14.21
N LEU A 200 2.97 10.28 15.51
CA LEU A 200 1.65 10.32 16.18
C LEU A 200 0.72 11.37 15.56
N GLU A 201 1.25 12.57 15.28
CA GLU A 201 0.48 13.66 14.67
C GLU A 201 -0.16 13.30 13.32
N GLU A 202 0.50 12.46 12.55
CA GLU A 202 -0.05 11.98 11.27
C GLU A 202 -1.21 11.02 11.50
N ALA A 203 -1.02 10.06 12.40
CA ALA A 203 -2.07 9.12 12.75
C ALA A 203 -3.32 9.85 13.26
N GLU A 204 -3.17 10.83 14.17
CA GLU A 204 -4.28 11.62 14.73
C GLU A 204 -5.01 12.46 13.67
N LYS A 205 -4.26 13.06 12.73
CA LYS A 205 -4.87 13.93 11.70
C LYS A 205 -5.53 13.16 10.56
N MET A 206 -5.06 11.95 10.27
CA MET A 206 -5.41 11.25 9.04
C MET A 206 -6.25 10.03 9.25
N CYS A 207 -6.11 9.34 10.36
CA CYS A 207 -6.75 8.04 10.57
C CYS A 207 -8.06 8.19 11.33
N ASP A 208 -9.01 7.35 10.97
CA ASP A 208 -10.28 7.23 11.70
C ASP A 208 -10.08 6.39 12.97
N ARG A 209 -9.04 5.52 12.95
CA ARG A 209 -8.69 4.61 14.04
C ARG A 209 -7.24 4.12 13.89
#